data_8857699725a842922e8d7558c46352bf
#
_entry.id   8857699725a842922e8d7558c46352bf
#
_cell.length_a   1.000
_cell.length_b   1.000
_cell.length_c   1.000
_cell.angle_alpha   90.00
_cell.angle_beta   90.00
_cell.angle_gamma   90.00
#
_symmetry.space_group_name_H-M   'P 1'
#
loop_
_entity.id
_entity.type
_entity.pdbx_description
1 polymer ?
#
loop_
_entity_poly.entity_id
_entity_poly.type
_entity_poly.pdbx_seq_one_letter_code
_entity_poly.pdbx_strand_id
1 'polypeptide(L)'
;ILLFRPYKVGDYIDASTGASGTVKEIQIFHTILITPDNKMVYVPNGAMSSGVITNYSNLDTRRIEWNFGEDFEKVEKILRNIIKADQRILTAPAPFIELGELAASSVNIKVRVWVKSSDYWDVFFYMNQTVYATFNKEGINFPFPQLTVHQA
;
A
#
# COMPACT_ATOMS: atom_id res chain seq x y z
N ILE A 1 20.07 -17.43 22.00
CA ILE A 1 18.70 -17.09 22.38
C ILE A 1 18.41 -15.69 21.91
N LEU A 2 17.50 -15.58 21.02
CA LEU A 2 17.10 -14.29 20.48
C LEU A 2 16.09 -13.66 21.41
N LEU A 3 16.51 -12.66 22.14
CA LEU A 3 15.63 -11.80 22.91
C LEU A 3 14.89 -10.81 21.99
N PHE A 4 15.38 -10.65 20.78
CA PHE A 4 14.80 -9.75 19.78
C PHE A 4 14.05 -10.54 18.72
N ARG A 5 12.77 -10.25 18.59
CA ARG A 5 11.94 -10.82 17.52
C ARG A 5 11.36 -9.68 16.68
N PRO A 6 11.67 -9.64 15.39
CA PRO A 6 11.17 -8.59 14.49
C PRO A 6 9.69 -8.77 14.15
N TYR A 7 9.06 -9.82 14.62
CA TYR A 7 7.65 -10.10 14.37
C TYR A 7 7.05 -10.90 15.52
N LYS A 8 5.72 -10.87 15.63
CA LYS A 8 4.95 -11.66 16.60
C LYS A 8 3.75 -12.29 15.93
N VAL A 9 3.09 -13.21 16.60
CA VAL A 9 1.86 -13.83 16.10
C VAL A 9 0.82 -12.75 15.81
N GLY A 10 0.23 -12.83 14.62
CA GLY A 10 -0.72 -11.86 14.13
C GLY A 10 -0.15 -10.83 13.17
N ASP A 11 1.16 -10.65 13.11
CA ASP A 11 1.80 -9.71 12.19
C ASP A 11 1.79 -10.24 10.76
N TYR A 12 1.56 -9.35 9.80
CA TYR A 12 1.74 -9.64 8.39
C TYR A 12 3.16 -9.25 7.99
N ILE A 13 3.91 -10.21 7.45
CA ILE A 13 5.32 -10.02 7.14
C ILE A 13 5.67 -10.56 5.75
N ASP A 14 6.72 -9.98 5.19
CA ASP A 14 7.45 -10.54 4.03
C ASP A 14 8.83 -10.99 4.51
N ALA A 15 9.18 -12.23 4.21
CA ALA A 15 10.52 -12.75 4.47
C ALA A 15 11.36 -12.68 3.20
N SER A 16 12.67 -12.56 3.36
CA SER A 16 13.61 -12.46 2.22
C SER A 16 13.61 -13.71 1.32
N THR A 17 13.07 -14.82 1.81
CA THR A 17 12.91 -16.06 1.04
C THR A 17 11.77 -15.98 0.03
N GLY A 18 11.04 -14.87 -0.03
CA GLY A 18 9.85 -14.73 -0.85
C GLY A 18 8.57 -15.18 -0.16
N ALA A 19 8.66 -15.68 1.06
CA ALA A 19 7.47 -16.09 1.83
C ALA A 19 6.81 -14.86 2.43
N SER A 20 5.48 -14.78 2.28
CA SER A 20 4.68 -13.68 2.80
C SER A 20 3.42 -14.22 3.45
N GLY A 21 3.01 -13.61 4.54
CA GLY A 21 1.77 -13.98 5.20
C GLY A 21 1.67 -13.49 6.63
N THR A 22 0.56 -13.85 7.25
CA THR A 22 0.32 -13.54 8.66
C THR A 22 0.96 -14.61 9.53
N VAL A 23 1.72 -14.20 10.52
CA VAL A 23 2.36 -15.13 11.47
C VAL A 23 1.27 -15.81 12.30
N LYS A 24 1.13 -17.12 12.11
CA LYS A 24 0.16 -17.93 12.85
C LYS A 24 0.77 -18.49 14.12
N GLU A 25 1.99 -18.99 14.02
CA GLU A 25 2.66 -19.67 15.11
C GLU A 25 4.16 -19.60 14.95
N ILE A 26 4.88 -19.45 16.04
CA ILE A 26 6.34 -19.49 16.07
C ILE A 26 6.72 -20.74 16.86
N GLN A 27 7.24 -21.73 16.13
CA GLN A 27 7.68 -23.01 16.71
C GLN A 27 9.19 -22.99 16.94
N ILE A 28 9.71 -24.03 17.53
CA ILE A 28 11.14 -24.12 17.85
C ILE A 28 12.00 -24.03 16.58
N PHE A 29 11.62 -24.72 15.53
CA PHE A 29 12.42 -24.78 14.28
C PHE A 29 11.80 -23.99 13.14
N HIS A 30 10.52 -23.73 13.16
CA HIS A 30 9.79 -23.10 12.07
C HIS A 30 8.90 -21.98 12.55
N THR A 31 8.72 -20.99 11.72
CA THR A 31 7.65 -20.01 11.81
C THR A 31 6.61 -20.35 10.76
N ILE A 32 5.34 -20.40 11.16
CA ILE A 32 4.23 -20.73 10.25
C ILE A 32 3.53 -19.44 9.85
N LEU A 33 3.44 -19.21 8.54
CA LEU A 33 2.72 -18.07 7.97
C LEU A 33 1.47 -18.57 7.26
N ILE A 34 0.40 -17.78 7.34
CA ILE A 34 -0.82 -18.02 6.55
C ILE A 34 -0.87 -16.95 5.47
N THR A 35 -0.90 -17.39 4.21
CA THR A 35 -1.02 -16.49 3.07
C THR A 35 -2.44 -15.93 2.96
N PRO A 36 -2.63 -14.79 2.23
CA PRO A 36 -3.99 -14.26 2.03
C PRO A 36 -4.94 -15.23 1.33
N ASP A 37 -4.40 -16.13 0.52
CA ASP A 37 -5.18 -17.19 -0.15
C ASP A 37 -5.26 -18.48 0.67
N ASN A 38 -4.98 -18.38 1.96
CA ASN A 38 -5.19 -19.42 2.97
C ASN A 38 -4.30 -20.67 2.80
N LYS A 39 -3.04 -20.44 2.48
CA LYS A 39 -2.04 -21.51 2.48
C LYS A 39 -1.13 -21.38 3.70
N MET A 40 -0.71 -22.52 4.23
CA MET A 40 0.27 -22.53 5.33
C MET A 40 1.68 -22.60 4.74
N VAL A 41 2.53 -21.68 5.14
CA VAL A 41 3.92 -21.65 4.73
C VAL A 41 4.79 -21.88 5.95
N TYR A 42 5.63 -22.92 5.91
CA TYR A 42 6.55 -23.25 6.98
C TYR A 42 7.93 -22.73 6.61
N VAL A 43 8.40 -21.75 7.38
CA VAL A 43 9.71 -21.15 7.11
C VAL A 43 10.68 -21.52 8.24
N PRO A 44 11.83 -22.10 7.92
CA PRO A 44 12.83 -22.39 8.96
C PRO A 44 13.23 -21.11 9.70
N ASN A 45 13.32 -21.18 11.02
CA ASN A 45 13.68 -20.01 11.84
C ASN A 45 15.07 -19.47 11.49
N GLY A 46 15.98 -20.32 11.06
CA GLY A 46 17.28 -19.89 10.58
C GLY A 46 17.20 -18.96 9.39
N ALA A 47 16.30 -19.27 8.44
CA ALA A 47 16.08 -18.42 7.27
C ALA A 47 15.42 -17.09 7.67
N MET A 48 14.55 -17.11 8.67
CA MET A 48 13.94 -15.88 9.18
C MET A 48 14.96 -14.98 9.86
N SER A 49 15.86 -15.54 10.64
CA SER A 49 16.84 -14.75 11.40
C SER A 49 18.00 -14.23 10.57
N SER A 50 18.31 -14.85 9.45
CA SER A 50 19.44 -14.47 8.58
C SER A 50 19.04 -13.57 7.42
N GLY A 51 17.75 -13.37 7.21
CA GLY A 51 17.24 -12.59 6.08
C GLY A 51 16.61 -11.28 6.48
N VAL A 52 16.14 -10.55 5.48
CA VAL A 52 15.39 -9.32 5.68
C VAL A 52 13.94 -9.66 5.97
N ILE A 53 13.37 -9.04 6.99
CA ILE A 53 11.96 -9.17 7.34
C ILE A 53 11.31 -7.79 7.18
N THR A 54 10.26 -7.72 6.37
CA THR A 54 9.42 -6.54 6.29
C THR A 54 8.15 -6.80 7.08
N ASN A 55 7.93 -6.03 8.12
CA ASN A 55 6.76 -6.18 8.98
C ASN A 55 5.80 -5.01 8.73
N TYR A 56 4.64 -5.33 8.16
CA TYR A 56 3.62 -4.34 7.80
C TYR A 56 2.70 -3.97 8.96
N SER A 57 2.71 -4.75 10.03
CA SER A 57 1.78 -4.60 11.16
C SER A 57 2.41 -3.97 12.40
N ASN A 58 3.73 -3.88 12.45
CA ASN A 58 4.44 -3.48 13.66
C ASN A 58 4.27 -2.00 14.00
N LEU A 59 4.11 -1.14 13.00
CA LEU A 59 3.83 0.27 13.21
C LEU A 59 2.34 0.53 13.08
N ASP A 60 1.82 1.44 13.90
CA ASP A 60 0.39 1.72 13.97
C ASP A 60 -0.15 2.41 12.73
N THR A 61 0.71 3.09 12.00
CA THR A 61 0.33 3.85 10.81
C THR A 61 1.14 3.43 9.60
N ARG A 62 0.53 3.57 8.42
CA ARG A 62 1.19 3.32 7.13
C ARG A 62 0.84 4.43 6.16
N ARG A 63 1.75 4.68 5.23
CA ARG A 63 1.54 5.64 4.15
C ARG A 63 1.09 4.92 2.89
N ILE A 64 0.01 5.41 2.29
CA ILE A 64 -0.48 4.95 1.00
C ILE A 64 -0.07 5.96 -0.05
N GLU A 65 0.39 5.49 -1.20
CA GLU A 65 0.79 6.35 -2.31
C GLU A 65 0.04 5.97 -3.58
N TRP A 66 -0.41 7.01 -4.29
CA TRP A 66 -1.00 6.88 -5.62
C TRP A 66 -0.30 7.83 -6.57
N ASN A 67 -0.35 7.47 -7.85
CA ASN A 67 0.12 8.33 -8.92
C ASN A 67 -1.02 8.48 -9.94
N PHE A 68 -1.42 9.72 -10.20
CA PHE A 68 -2.46 10.02 -11.18
C PHE A 68 -1.87 10.92 -12.27
N GLY A 69 -2.32 10.71 -13.51
CA GLY A 69 -1.86 11.53 -14.62
C GLY A 69 -3.02 12.30 -15.21
N GLU A 70 -3.07 13.62 -14.99
CA GLU A 70 -4.08 14.51 -15.58
C GLU A 70 -3.83 15.98 -15.23
N ASP A 71 -4.78 16.86 -15.61
CA ASP A 71 -4.76 18.27 -15.25
C ASP A 71 -4.64 18.45 -13.73
N PHE A 72 -3.52 19.00 -13.30
CA PHE A 72 -3.17 19.09 -11.89
C PHE A 72 -4.18 19.89 -11.08
N GLU A 73 -4.58 21.06 -11.54
CA GLU A 73 -5.42 21.97 -10.75
C GLU A 73 -6.78 21.34 -10.44
N LYS A 74 -7.41 20.78 -11.46
CA LYS A 74 -8.72 20.16 -11.34
C LYS A 74 -8.66 18.89 -10.49
N VAL A 75 -7.67 18.06 -10.75
CA VAL A 75 -7.50 16.79 -10.05
C VAL A 75 -7.10 17.00 -8.59
N GLU A 76 -6.22 17.97 -8.31
CA GLU A 76 -5.84 18.29 -6.93
C GLU A 76 -7.06 18.63 -6.08
N LYS A 77 -7.93 19.49 -6.59
CA LYS A 77 -9.13 19.91 -5.86
C LYS A 77 -10.05 18.72 -5.57
N ILE A 78 -10.27 17.87 -6.56
CA ILE A 78 -11.09 16.67 -6.41
C ILE A 78 -10.49 15.73 -5.36
N LEU A 79 -9.20 15.47 -5.47
CA LEU A 79 -8.50 14.58 -4.54
C LEU A 79 -8.53 15.11 -3.11
N ARG A 80 -8.32 16.40 -2.91
CA ARG A 80 -8.39 17.00 -1.58
C ARG A 80 -9.79 16.87 -0.97
N ASN A 81 -10.84 17.01 -1.77
CA ASN A 81 -12.20 16.83 -1.29
C ASN A 81 -12.48 15.37 -0.89
N ILE A 82 -12.02 14.41 -1.69
CA ILE A 82 -12.17 12.99 -1.39
C ILE A 82 -11.42 12.62 -0.10
N ILE A 83 -10.20 13.09 0.03
CA ILE A 83 -9.36 12.82 1.20
C ILE A 83 -9.99 13.42 2.45
N LYS A 84 -10.45 14.65 2.36
CA LYS A 84 -11.07 15.34 3.50
C LYS A 84 -12.35 14.66 3.98
N ALA A 85 -13.08 14.02 3.07
CA ALA A 85 -14.32 13.33 3.39
C ALA A 85 -14.08 11.96 4.06
N ASP A 86 -12.89 11.39 3.98
CA ASP A 86 -12.58 10.09 4.57
C ASP A 86 -11.93 10.26 5.94
N GLN A 87 -12.69 9.93 6.98
CA GLN A 87 -12.24 10.09 8.35
C GLN A 87 -11.08 9.15 8.75
N ARG A 88 -10.86 8.10 7.98
CA ARG A 88 -9.78 7.14 8.22
C ARG A 88 -8.41 7.71 7.83
N ILE A 89 -8.41 8.73 6.97
CA ILE A 89 -7.18 9.39 6.56
C ILE A 89 -6.79 10.39 7.65
N LEU A 90 -5.58 10.23 8.16
CA LEU A 90 -5.06 11.05 9.25
C LEU A 90 -4.76 12.47 8.76
N THR A 91 -4.95 13.44 9.64
CA THR A 91 -4.61 14.83 9.36
C THR A 91 -3.15 15.16 9.63
N ALA A 92 -2.49 14.33 10.42
CA ALA A 92 -1.07 14.47 10.74
C ALA A 92 -0.39 13.09 10.66
N PRO A 93 0.63 12.87 9.82
CA PRO A 93 1.14 13.85 8.85
C PRO A 93 0.10 14.25 7.79
N ALA A 94 0.16 15.49 7.36
CA ALA A 94 -0.82 16.02 6.41
C ALA A 94 -0.76 15.27 5.07
N PRO A 95 -1.92 15.09 4.40
CA PRO A 95 -1.91 14.54 3.04
C PRO A 95 -1.01 15.34 2.11
N PHE A 96 -0.31 14.63 1.24
CA PHE A 96 0.62 15.20 0.28
C PHE A 96 0.05 15.02 -1.12
N ILE A 97 -0.14 16.12 -1.84
CA ILE A 97 -0.59 16.10 -3.24
C ILE A 97 0.28 17.09 -4.00
N GLU A 98 1.21 16.58 -4.80
CA GLU A 98 2.16 17.40 -5.53
C GLU A 98 2.46 16.81 -6.91
N LEU A 99 2.99 17.64 -7.78
CA LEU A 99 3.49 17.19 -9.06
C LEU A 99 4.77 16.39 -8.84
N GLY A 100 4.73 15.12 -9.17
CA GLY A 100 5.90 14.23 -9.01
C GLY A 100 6.84 14.29 -10.20
N GLU A 101 6.30 14.21 -11.40
CA GLU A 101 7.07 14.22 -12.63
C GLU A 101 6.35 14.94 -13.75
N LEU A 102 7.11 15.65 -14.57
CA LEU A 102 6.65 16.20 -15.84
C LEU A 102 7.12 15.27 -16.95
N ALA A 103 6.26 14.33 -17.34
CA ALA A 103 6.56 13.45 -18.46
C ALA A 103 6.21 14.14 -19.77
N ALA A 104 6.76 13.63 -20.88
CA ALA A 104 6.58 14.22 -22.20
C ALA A 104 5.12 14.29 -22.66
N SER A 105 4.25 13.44 -22.14
CA SER A 105 2.85 13.35 -22.55
C SER A 105 1.86 13.37 -21.38
N SER A 106 2.33 13.44 -20.14
CA SER A 106 1.44 13.44 -18.98
C SER A 106 2.12 14.09 -17.78
N VAL A 107 1.29 14.58 -16.87
CA VAL A 107 1.73 15.14 -15.60
C VAL A 107 1.40 14.11 -14.53
N ASN A 108 2.40 13.65 -13.79
CA ASN A 108 2.21 12.73 -12.69
C ASN A 108 1.92 13.48 -11.40
N ILE A 109 0.77 13.20 -10.82
CA ILE A 109 0.37 13.74 -9.53
C ILE A 109 0.62 12.67 -8.48
N LYS A 110 1.50 12.98 -7.54
CA LYS A 110 1.83 12.06 -6.46
C LYS A 110 0.97 12.38 -5.24
N VAL A 111 0.24 11.38 -4.78
CA VAL A 111 -0.67 11.51 -3.63
C VAL A 111 -0.20 10.56 -2.53
N ARG A 112 0.03 11.10 -1.35
CA ARG A 112 0.43 10.31 -0.19
C ARG A 112 -0.46 10.66 0.98
N VAL A 113 -1.04 9.64 1.60
CA VAL A 113 -1.87 9.81 2.80
C VAL A 113 -1.45 8.82 3.86
N TRP A 114 -1.67 9.19 5.11
CA TRP A 114 -1.37 8.34 6.25
C TRP A 114 -2.65 7.82 6.86
N VAL A 115 -2.66 6.51 7.15
CA VAL A 115 -3.80 5.82 7.73
C VAL A 115 -3.31 4.88 8.83
N LYS A 116 -4.22 4.41 9.68
CA LYS A 116 -3.91 3.30 10.56
C LYS A 116 -3.57 2.08 9.72
N SER A 117 -2.59 1.30 10.17
CA SER A 117 -2.14 0.11 9.43
C SER A 117 -3.29 -0.85 9.13
N SER A 118 -4.24 -0.99 10.06
CA SER A 118 -5.43 -1.83 9.87
C SER A 118 -6.39 -1.31 8.82
N ASP A 119 -6.33 -0.04 8.47
CA ASP A 119 -7.21 0.60 7.48
C ASP A 119 -6.57 0.69 6.09
N TYR A 120 -5.33 0.24 5.93
CA TYR A 120 -4.55 0.46 4.70
C TYR A 120 -5.28 -0.01 3.45
N TRP A 121 -5.69 -1.28 3.41
CA TRP A 121 -6.30 -1.85 2.22
C TRP A 121 -7.72 -1.33 2.00
N ASP A 122 -8.47 -1.11 3.07
CA ASP A 122 -9.81 -0.56 2.96
C ASP A 122 -9.79 0.85 2.37
N VAL A 123 -8.89 1.70 2.84
CA VAL A 123 -8.73 3.06 2.28
C VAL A 123 -8.19 3.00 0.87
N PHE A 124 -7.23 2.12 0.60
CA PHE A 124 -6.64 1.98 -0.73
C PHE A 124 -7.72 1.64 -1.77
N PHE A 125 -8.53 0.65 -1.51
CA PHE A 125 -9.57 0.24 -2.46
C PHE A 125 -10.70 1.25 -2.53
N TYR A 126 -11.13 1.81 -1.41
CA TYR A 126 -12.15 2.86 -1.40
C TYR A 126 -11.72 4.08 -2.21
N MET A 127 -10.47 4.49 -2.04
CA MET A 127 -9.93 5.62 -2.77
C MET A 127 -9.90 5.35 -4.28
N ASN A 128 -9.46 4.16 -4.68
CA ASN A 128 -9.44 3.77 -6.09
C ASN A 128 -10.85 3.82 -6.69
N GLN A 129 -11.85 3.29 -5.99
CA GLN A 129 -13.24 3.30 -6.46
C GLN A 129 -13.80 4.71 -6.52
N THR A 130 -13.57 5.51 -5.49
CA THR A 130 -14.10 6.86 -5.40
C THR A 130 -13.47 7.78 -6.43
N VAL A 131 -12.16 7.68 -6.63
CA VAL A 131 -11.45 8.45 -7.65
C VAL A 131 -11.94 8.07 -9.03
N TYR A 132 -12.07 6.77 -9.31
CA TYR A 132 -12.60 6.30 -10.57
C TYR A 132 -13.99 6.87 -10.87
N ALA A 133 -14.91 6.75 -9.92
CA ALA A 133 -16.28 7.24 -10.09
C ALA A 133 -16.32 8.76 -10.25
N THR A 134 -15.56 9.49 -9.45
CA THR A 134 -15.54 10.95 -9.46
C THR A 134 -14.91 11.47 -10.75
N PHE A 135 -13.82 10.87 -11.20
CA PHE A 135 -13.17 11.28 -12.44
C PHE A 135 -14.08 11.04 -13.65
N ASN A 136 -14.78 9.90 -13.68
CA ASN A 136 -15.74 9.64 -14.74
C ASN A 136 -16.89 10.67 -14.75
N LYS A 137 -17.41 10.99 -13.57
CA LYS A 137 -18.47 11.97 -13.42
C LYS A 137 -18.03 13.37 -13.88
N GLU A 138 -16.79 13.74 -13.61
CA GLU A 138 -16.24 15.04 -13.95
C GLU A 138 -15.65 15.08 -15.37
N GLY A 139 -15.73 14.00 -16.13
CA GLY A 139 -15.22 13.93 -17.49
C GLY A 139 -13.69 13.90 -17.57
N ILE A 140 -13.03 13.50 -16.50
CA ILE A 140 -11.57 13.37 -16.49
C ILE A 140 -11.21 11.97 -16.99
N ASN A 141 -10.37 11.92 -18.03
CA ASN A 141 -9.89 10.65 -18.53
C ASN A 141 -8.89 10.03 -17.57
N PHE A 142 -9.10 8.76 -17.25
CA PHE A 142 -8.05 7.97 -16.65
C PHE A 142 -7.04 7.65 -17.72
N PRO A 143 -5.78 8.08 -17.57
CA PRO A 143 -4.74 7.35 -18.23
C PRO A 143 -4.63 6.03 -17.49
N PHE A 144 -5.28 5.00 -17.99
CA PHE A 144 -4.92 3.67 -17.58
C PHE A 144 -3.40 3.57 -17.67
N PRO A 145 -2.73 2.86 -16.73
CA PRO A 145 -1.38 2.43 -17.00
C PRO A 145 -1.48 1.68 -18.32
N GLN A 146 -1.22 2.40 -19.36
CA GLN A 146 -1.17 1.80 -20.67
C GLN A 146 0.08 0.94 -20.65
N LEU A 147 -0.15 -0.31 -20.47
CA LEU A 147 0.53 -1.27 -21.28
C LEU A 147 0.29 -0.82 -22.70
N THR A 148 1.04 0.17 -23.14
CA THR A 148 1.17 0.41 -24.55
C THR A 148 1.93 -0.78 -25.08
N VAL A 149 1.19 -1.79 -25.43
CA VAL A 149 1.70 -2.76 -26.36
C VAL A 149 1.89 -1.99 -27.63
N HIS A 150 3.07 -1.44 -27.81
CA HIS A 150 3.48 -1.03 -29.13
C HIS A 150 3.59 -2.30 -29.94
N GLN A 151 2.51 -2.63 -30.57
CA GLN A 151 2.63 -3.50 -31.73
C GLN A 151 3.37 -2.70 -32.79
N ALA A 152 4.63 -3.05 -32.90
CA ALA A 152 5.34 -2.63 -34.08
C ALA A 152 4.57 -3.13 -35.30
#